data_2d27389c1610b995e69df5154cce9971
#
_entry.id   2d27389c1610b995e69df5154cce9971
#
_cell.length_a   1.000
_cell.length_b   1.000
_cell.length_c   1.000
_cell.angle_alpha   90.00
_cell.angle_beta   90.00
_cell.angle_gamma   90.00
#
_symmetry.space_group_name_H-M   'P 1'
#
loop_
_entity.id
_entity.type
_entity.pdbx_description
1 polymer ?
#
loop_
_entity_poly.entity_id
_entity_poly.type
_entity_poly.pdbx_seq_one_letter_code
_entity_poly.pdbx_strand_id
1 'polypeptide(L)'
;MPTIAEKLKAREPELTRAERQLAAAILDNYPIPGLGSITELAELAEVSTPTVARMVQKLGFSGYPEFQHALREELREIISNPVEKRAEQAPALPESHMLNRYAVGVYDNIRATLENVNLEEFDTLCALLAD
;
A
#
# COMPACT_ATOMS: atom_id res chain seq x y z
N MET A 1 2.62 -4.23 12.94
CA MET A 1 2.54 -5.56 12.30
C MET A 1 3.32 -5.55 10.98
N PRO A 2 4.04 -6.61 10.65
CA PRO A 2 4.77 -6.65 9.39
C PRO A 2 3.81 -6.65 8.20
N THR A 3 4.15 -5.87 7.18
CA THR A 3 3.41 -5.84 5.92
C THR A 3 3.58 -7.15 5.15
N ILE A 4 2.71 -7.40 4.19
CA ILE A 4 2.86 -8.56 3.31
C ILE A 4 4.16 -8.49 2.52
N ALA A 5 4.58 -7.29 2.10
CA ALA A 5 5.88 -7.09 1.46
C ALA A 5 7.05 -7.50 2.36
N GLU A 6 7.01 -7.16 3.64
CA GLU A 6 8.02 -7.59 4.62
C GLU A 6 8.01 -9.09 4.86
N LYS A 7 6.81 -9.69 4.94
CA LYS A 7 6.66 -11.16 5.05
C LYS A 7 7.22 -11.89 3.84
N LEU A 8 7.00 -11.37 2.62
CA LEU A 8 7.55 -11.94 1.38
C LEU A 8 9.09 -11.90 1.40
N LYS A 9 9.67 -10.77 1.76
CA LYS A 9 11.13 -10.61 1.86
C LYS A 9 11.74 -11.50 2.94
N ALA A 10 11.10 -11.61 4.11
CA ALA A 10 11.57 -12.44 5.20
C ALA A 10 11.56 -13.94 4.86
N ARG A 11 10.62 -14.37 4.03
CA ARG A 11 10.48 -15.77 3.62
C ARG A 11 11.14 -16.12 2.29
N GLU A 12 11.77 -15.17 1.64
CA GLU A 12 12.44 -15.38 0.35
C GLU A 12 13.35 -16.63 0.30
N PRO A 13 14.16 -16.96 1.32
CA PRO A 13 15.00 -18.16 1.32
C PRO A 13 14.20 -19.48 1.29
N GLU A 14 12.95 -19.47 1.76
CA GLU A 14 12.07 -20.65 1.82
C GLU A 14 11.25 -20.84 0.54
N LEU A 15 11.27 -19.86 -0.37
CA LEU A 15 10.46 -19.87 -1.57
C LEU A 15 11.11 -20.71 -2.68
N THR A 16 10.28 -21.46 -3.41
CA THR A 16 10.70 -22.12 -4.65
C THR A 16 10.97 -21.08 -5.73
N ARG A 17 11.56 -21.51 -6.86
CA ARG A 17 11.81 -20.62 -8.00
C ARG A 17 10.52 -19.95 -8.51
N ALA A 18 9.44 -20.73 -8.66
CA ALA A 18 8.15 -20.19 -9.12
C ALA A 18 7.53 -19.24 -8.08
N GLU A 19 7.65 -19.55 -6.79
CA GLU A 19 7.17 -18.68 -5.72
C GLU A 19 7.98 -17.37 -5.63
N ARG A 20 9.28 -17.39 -5.87
CA ARG A 20 10.11 -16.16 -5.98
C ARG A 20 9.69 -15.31 -7.16
N GLN A 21 9.40 -15.92 -8.30
CA GLN A 21 8.88 -15.22 -9.47
C GLN A 21 7.55 -14.55 -9.16
N LEU A 22 6.66 -15.23 -8.45
CA LEU A 22 5.40 -14.67 -7.97
C LEU A 22 5.61 -13.52 -6.98
N ALA A 23 6.51 -13.69 -6.02
CA ALA A 23 6.86 -12.65 -5.05
C ALA A 23 7.40 -11.40 -5.73
N ALA A 24 8.28 -11.56 -6.71
CA ALA A 24 8.82 -10.45 -7.51
C ALA A 24 7.71 -9.71 -8.27
N ALA A 25 6.78 -10.43 -8.90
CA ALA A 25 5.65 -9.85 -9.60
C ALA A 25 4.72 -9.05 -8.67
N ILE A 26 4.50 -9.53 -7.45
CA ILE A 26 3.72 -8.81 -6.43
C ILE A 26 4.45 -7.53 -5.98
N LEU A 27 5.74 -7.63 -5.71
CA LEU A 27 6.54 -6.52 -5.17
C LEU A 27 6.81 -5.42 -6.19
N ASP A 28 6.85 -5.75 -7.48
CA ASP A 28 7.12 -4.81 -8.56
C ASP A 28 6.09 -3.67 -8.64
N ASN A 29 4.84 -3.98 -8.38
CA ASN A 29 3.76 -2.98 -8.35
C ASN A 29 2.85 -3.13 -7.12
N TYR A 30 3.45 -3.39 -5.98
CA TYR A 30 2.76 -3.63 -4.70
C TYR A 30 1.84 -2.47 -4.31
N PRO A 31 0.62 -2.72 -3.78
CA PRO A 31 -0.03 -4.01 -3.55
C PRO A 31 -0.96 -4.48 -4.70
N ILE A 32 -0.98 -3.78 -5.79
CA ILE A 32 -1.98 -3.90 -6.88
C ILE A 32 -2.12 -5.33 -7.44
N PRO A 33 -1.03 -6.08 -7.75
CA PRO A 33 -1.19 -7.39 -8.36
C PRO A 33 -1.99 -8.39 -7.52
N GLY A 34 -1.88 -8.31 -6.20
CA GLY A 34 -2.59 -9.20 -5.29
C GLY A 34 -4.06 -8.83 -5.05
N LEU A 35 -4.54 -7.70 -5.58
CA LEU A 35 -5.93 -7.25 -5.43
C LEU A 35 -6.87 -7.88 -6.45
N GLY A 36 -6.35 -8.41 -7.54
CA GLY A 36 -7.09 -9.15 -8.55
C GLY A 36 -7.42 -10.58 -8.13
N SER A 37 -8.01 -11.34 -9.04
CA SER A 37 -8.29 -12.75 -8.81
C SER A 37 -6.99 -13.58 -8.73
N ILE A 38 -7.08 -14.78 -8.14
CA ILE A 38 -5.95 -15.71 -8.10
C ILE A 38 -5.47 -16.08 -9.51
N THR A 39 -6.38 -16.19 -10.47
CA THR A 39 -6.07 -16.48 -11.86
C THR A 39 -5.31 -15.33 -12.52
N GLU A 40 -5.77 -14.11 -12.34
CA GLU A 40 -5.09 -12.91 -12.86
C GLU A 40 -3.68 -12.76 -12.29
N LEU A 41 -3.51 -13.00 -11.00
CA LEU A 41 -2.18 -12.96 -10.37
C LEU A 41 -1.27 -14.06 -10.90
N ALA A 42 -1.79 -15.27 -11.07
CA ALA A 42 -1.03 -16.40 -11.64
C ALA A 42 -0.58 -16.13 -13.07
N GLU A 43 -1.45 -15.57 -13.90
CA GLU A 43 -1.14 -15.17 -15.28
C GLU A 43 -0.09 -14.06 -15.32
N LEU A 44 -0.24 -13.03 -14.48
CA LEU A 44 0.71 -11.91 -14.41
C LEU A 44 2.12 -12.39 -14.03
N ALA A 45 2.21 -13.32 -13.09
CA ALA A 45 3.48 -13.86 -12.60
C ALA A 45 3.99 -15.05 -13.45
N GLU A 46 3.24 -15.49 -14.44
CA GLU A 46 3.54 -16.68 -15.26
C GLU A 46 3.74 -17.95 -14.43
N VAL A 47 2.91 -18.15 -13.41
CA VAL A 47 2.89 -19.31 -12.53
C VAL A 47 1.51 -19.95 -12.49
N SER A 48 1.43 -21.15 -11.93
CA SER A 48 0.14 -21.82 -11.75
C SER A 48 -0.63 -21.30 -10.54
N THR A 49 -1.96 -21.40 -10.57
CA THR A 49 -2.80 -21.05 -9.41
C THR A 49 -2.47 -21.86 -8.15
N PRO A 50 -2.15 -23.17 -8.21
CA PRO A 50 -1.65 -23.92 -7.05
C PRO A 50 -0.36 -23.33 -6.45
N THR A 51 0.52 -22.76 -7.26
CA THR A 51 1.73 -22.08 -6.79
C THR A 51 1.37 -20.84 -5.97
N VAL A 52 0.42 -20.05 -6.44
CA VAL A 52 -0.11 -18.89 -5.70
C VAL A 52 -0.69 -19.34 -4.36
N ALA A 53 -1.54 -20.36 -4.35
CA ALA A 53 -2.17 -20.87 -3.13
C ALA A 53 -1.13 -21.35 -2.11
N ARG A 54 -0.11 -22.09 -2.55
CA ARG A 54 0.97 -22.58 -1.68
C ARG A 54 1.79 -21.45 -1.08
N MET A 55 2.16 -20.44 -1.88
CA MET A 55 2.90 -19.29 -1.37
C MET A 55 2.10 -18.52 -0.32
N VAL A 56 0.83 -18.29 -0.57
CA VAL A 56 -0.07 -17.62 0.36
C VAL A 56 -0.16 -18.38 1.71
N GLN A 57 -0.23 -19.69 1.68
CA GLN A 57 -0.19 -20.54 2.89
C GLN A 57 1.16 -20.44 3.61
N LYS A 58 2.27 -20.42 2.90
CA LYS A 58 3.61 -20.19 3.48
C LYS A 58 3.71 -18.84 4.19
N LEU A 59 3.01 -17.82 3.71
CA LEU A 59 2.96 -16.51 4.35
C LEU A 59 2.10 -16.48 5.63
N GLY A 60 1.39 -17.57 5.92
CA GLY A 60 0.58 -17.74 7.13
C GLY A 60 -0.90 -17.44 6.95
N PHE A 61 -1.37 -17.29 5.71
CA PHE A 61 -2.79 -17.11 5.40
C PHE A 61 -3.48 -18.46 5.17
N SER A 62 -4.76 -18.57 5.52
CA SER A 62 -5.57 -19.78 5.28
C SER A 62 -5.85 -20.03 3.80
N GLY A 63 -5.86 -18.97 2.98
CA GLY A 63 -6.08 -19.03 1.55
C GLY A 63 -6.00 -17.65 0.91
N TYR A 64 -6.16 -17.63 -0.40
CA TYR A 64 -6.08 -16.40 -1.19
C TYR A 64 -7.06 -15.30 -0.77
N PRO A 65 -8.33 -15.59 -0.41
CA PRO A 65 -9.25 -14.56 0.06
C PRO A 65 -8.75 -13.80 1.30
N GLU A 66 -8.15 -14.50 2.26
CA GLU A 66 -7.57 -13.86 3.46
C GLU A 66 -6.35 -13.01 3.12
N PHE A 67 -5.48 -13.50 2.27
CA PHE A 67 -4.34 -12.75 1.73
C PHE A 67 -4.80 -11.47 1.01
N GLN A 68 -5.81 -11.59 0.16
CA GLN A 68 -6.36 -10.44 -0.57
C GLN A 68 -7.02 -9.43 0.37
N HIS A 69 -7.72 -9.91 1.40
CA HIS A 69 -8.29 -9.03 2.42
C HIS A 69 -7.21 -8.24 3.16
N ALA A 70 -6.14 -8.90 3.58
CA ALA A 70 -5.02 -8.25 4.24
C ALA A 70 -4.36 -7.18 3.36
N LEU A 71 -4.17 -7.44 2.06
CA LEU A 71 -3.67 -6.44 1.11
C LEU A 71 -4.59 -5.23 0.98
N ARG A 72 -5.90 -5.46 0.97
CA ARG A 72 -6.88 -4.36 0.92
C ARG A 72 -6.85 -3.51 2.19
N GLU A 73 -6.67 -4.12 3.34
CA GLU A 73 -6.54 -3.37 4.60
C GLU A 73 -5.24 -2.54 4.63
N GLU A 74 -4.11 -3.10 4.18
CA GLU A 74 -2.87 -2.33 4.02
C GLU A 74 -3.04 -1.14 3.07
N LEU A 75 -3.70 -1.35 1.93
CA LEU A 75 -3.99 -0.26 0.98
C LEU A 75 -4.89 0.80 1.60
N ARG A 76 -5.89 0.39 2.36
CA ARG A 76 -6.79 1.28 3.07
C ARG A 76 -6.06 2.16 4.08
N GLU A 77 -5.15 1.57 4.86
CA GLU A 77 -4.29 2.32 5.78
C GLU A 77 -3.38 3.32 5.05
N ILE A 78 -2.82 2.94 3.90
CA ILE A 78 -1.98 3.83 3.08
C ILE A 78 -2.79 5.02 2.56
N ILE A 79 -4.02 4.78 2.10
CA ILE A 79 -4.91 5.82 1.57
C ILE A 79 -5.46 6.71 2.69
N SER A 80 -5.77 6.13 3.85
CA SER A 80 -6.36 6.88 4.97
C SER A 80 -5.37 7.80 5.68
N ASN A 81 -4.07 7.46 5.68
CA ASN A 81 -3.03 8.20 6.38
C ASN A 81 -1.78 8.48 5.53
N PRO A 82 -1.91 9.13 4.36
CA PRO A 82 -0.75 9.40 3.52
C PRO A 82 0.23 10.39 4.16
N VAL A 83 -0.26 11.25 5.02
CA VAL A 83 0.53 12.31 5.68
C VAL A 83 1.26 11.79 6.92
N GLU A 84 0.60 10.98 7.74
CA GLU A 84 1.21 10.43 8.95
C GLU A 84 2.37 9.46 8.62
N LYS A 85 2.20 8.58 7.64
CA LYS A 85 3.26 7.64 7.22
C LYS A 85 4.46 8.33 6.57
N ARG A 86 4.26 9.43 5.85
CA ARG A 86 5.36 10.24 5.32
C ARG A 86 6.10 11.01 6.42
N ALA A 87 5.40 11.43 7.46
CA ALA A 87 6.02 12.06 8.63
C ALA A 87 6.88 11.05 9.43
N GLU A 88 6.48 9.79 9.52
CA GLU A 88 7.27 8.73 10.16
C GLU A 88 8.52 8.33 9.36
N GLN A 89 8.51 8.50 8.03
CA GLN A 89 9.63 8.20 7.13
C GLN A 89 10.55 9.41 6.90
N ALA A 90 10.14 10.61 7.32
CA ALA A 90 11.02 11.77 7.28
C ALA A 90 12.17 11.58 8.28
N PRO A 91 13.41 12.01 7.95
CA PRO A 91 14.50 11.96 8.91
C PRO A 91 14.04 12.66 10.18
N ALA A 92 14.14 11.95 11.31
CA ALA A 92 13.68 12.41 12.60
C ALA A 92 14.49 13.65 13.02
N LEU A 93 13.99 14.81 12.69
CA LEU A 93 14.47 16.06 13.30
C LEU A 93 13.98 16.11 14.74
N PRO A 94 14.81 16.57 15.68
CA PRO A 94 14.37 16.74 17.06
C PRO A 94 13.06 17.54 17.11
N GLU A 95 12.12 17.13 17.95
CA GLU A 95 10.81 17.83 18.10
C GLU A 95 10.99 19.34 18.40
N SER A 96 12.05 19.69 19.07
CA SER A 96 12.43 21.07 19.39
C SER A 96 13.00 21.86 18.21
N HIS A 97 13.33 21.19 17.09
CA HIS A 97 13.93 21.89 15.95
C HIS A 97 12.89 22.77 15.25
N MET A 98 13.28 24.01 14.92
CA MET A 98 12.39 24.99 14.31
C MET A 98 11.77 24.50 12.99
N LEU A 99 12.50 23.75 12.18
CA LEU A 99 11.99 23.16 10.93
C LEU A 99 10.89 22.13 11.19
N ASN A 100 11.00 21.32 12.25
CA ASN A 100 9.97 20.36 12.61
C ASN A 100 8.68 21.07 13.05
N ARG A 101 8.81 22.09 13.88
CA ARG A 101 7.66 22.91 14.30
C ARG A 101 6.99 23.62 13.13
N TYR A 102 7.78 24.12 12.18
CA TYR A 102 7.27 24.73 10.96
C TYR A 102 6.55 23.70 10.08
N ALA A 103 7.13 22.53 9.89
CA ALA A 103 6.53 21.46 9.10
C ALA A 103 5.18 20.99 9.69
N VAL A 104 5.09 20.80 11.00
CA VAL A 104 3.84 20.46 11.69
C VAL A 104 2.78 21.53 11.45
N GLY A 105 3.13 22.81 11.58
CA GLY A 105 2.20 23.91 11.32
C GLY A 105 1.69 23.92 9.88
N VAL A 106 2.55 23.65 8.89
CA VAL A 106 2.16 23.54 7.47
C VAL A 106 1.22 22.35 7.24
N TYR A 107 1.51 21.20 7.81
CA TYR A 107 0.63 20.02 7.72
C TYR A 107 -0.74 20.27 8.33
N ASP A 108 -0.80 20.89 9.50
CA ASP A 108 -2.06 21.21 10.18
C ASP A 108 -2.90 22.20 9.34
N ASN A 109 -2.26 23.19 8.72
CA ASN A 109 -2.94 24.15 7.85
C ASN A 109 -3.49 23.48 6.57
N ILE A 110 -2.73 22.61 5.94
CA ILE A 110 -3.19 21.84 4.76
C ILE A 110 -4.38 20.96 5.14
N ARG A 111 -4.30 20.25 6.26
CA ARG A 111 -5.37 19.40 6.76
C ARG A 111 -6.64 20.19 7.03
N ALA A 112 -6.54 21.29 7.77
CA ALA A 112 -7.67 22.18 8.05
C ALA A 112 -8.29 22.74 6.77
N THR A 113 -7.49 23.10 5.78
CA THR A 113 -7.97 23.56 4.47
C THR A 113 -8.76 22.49 3.75
N LEU A 114 -8.26 21.25 3.70
CA LEU A 114 -8.93 20.13 3.05
C LEU A 114 -10.23 19.73 3.75
N GLU A 115 -10.29 19.80 5.07
CA GLU A 115 -11.49 19.52 5.86
C GLU A 115 -12.60 20.57 5.64
N ASN A 116 -12.24 21.79 5.26
CA ASN A 116 -13.17 22.89 5.01
C ASN A 116 -13.51 23.11 3.53
N VAL A 117 -12.90 22.36 2.63
CA VAL A 117 -13.22 22.45 1.18
C VAL A 117 -14.59 21.82 0.91
N ASN A 118 -15.46 22.57 0.27
CA ASN A 118 -16.71 22.02 -0.26
C ASN A 118 -16.40 21.24 -1.55
N LEU A 119 -16.53 19.92 -1.48
CA LEU A 119 -16.19 19.03 -2.59
C LEU A 119 -17.05 19.28 -3.84
N GLU A 120 -18.34 19.57 -3.67
CA GLU A 120 -19.23 19.85 -4.79
C GLU A 120 -18.85 21.15 -5.53
N GLU A 121 -18.52 22.18 -4.78
CA GLU A 121 -18.06 23.45 -5.36
C GLU A 121 -16.69 23.28 -6.04
N PHE A 122 -15.80 22.51 -5.44
CA PHE A 122 -14.51 22.21 -6.02
C PHE A 122 -14.62 21.43 -7.33
N ASP A 123 -15.45 20.40 -7.38
CA ASP A 123 -15.71 19.62 -8.58
C ASP A 123 -16.35 20.45 -9.69
N THR A 124 -17.29 21.33 -9.32
CA THR A 124 -17.91 22.27 -10.26
C THR A 124 -16.88 23.23 -10.85
N LEU A 125 -16.00 23.77 -10.03
CA LEU A 125 -14.92 24.64 -10.49
C LEU A 125 -13.95 23.91 -11.43
N CYS A 126 -13.56 22.69 -11.09
CA CYS A 126 -12.70 21.85 -11.94
C CYS A 126 -13.35 21.59 -13.31
N ALA A 127 -14.64 21.28 -13.33
CA ALA A 127 -15.40 21.06 -14.55
C ALA A 127 -15.45 22.32 -15.44
N LEU A 128 -15.61 23.52 -14.84
CA LEU A 128 -15.60 24.78 -15.55
C LEU A 128 -14.22 25.13 -16.14
N LEU A 129 -13.15 24.79 -15.45
CA LEU A 129 -11.77 25.06 -15.89
C LEU A 129 -11.27 24.05 -16.93
N ALA A 130 -11.86 22.86 -16.98
CA ALA A 130 -11.50 21.80 -17.94
C ALA A 130 -12.12 21.97 -19.34
N ASP A 131 -13.03 22.92 -19.50
CA ASP A 131 -13.76 23.19 -20.74
C ASP A 131 -12.95 24.08 -21.72
#